data_cf090bda2f97183ff6de819e2a05fcc5
#
_entry.id   cf090bda2f97183ff6de819e2a05fcc5
#
_cell.length_a   1.000
_cell.length_b   1.000
_cell.length_c   1.000
_cell.angle_alpha   90.00
_cell.angle_beta   90.00
_cell.angle_gamma   90.00
#
_symmetry.space_group_name_H-M   'P 1'
#
loop_
_entity.id
_entity.type
_entity.pdbx_description
1 polymer ?
#
loop_
_entity_poly.entity_id
_entity_poly.type
_entity_poly.pdbx_seq_one_letter_code
_entity_poly.pdbx_strand_id
1 'polypeptide(L)'
;MRIINRNLFKTVLIVFGIIFLAGCSLSDSSSNKIEIIENAATKNTELNSARFETSLSREHMGDQYTETSEGTFIKLADGTYNWYEKNFFNDEQSVEMTQLDGKEYVKVNNGENSESPWGESETLQTSLSDVLRSLFGINLVEADIDEVSVHTETDKTRYTITTTTNYPERIKSETLQALQKRLEELKQENTQKEFIQGMEAQIQLIEETQYLENILTYEIDKEGYLTDFTYKATVSQKNGAYFNFITSMSLTEYNLSDTSHLLPSIDD
;
A
#
# COMPACT_ATOMS: atom_id res chain seq x y z
N MET A 1 56.28 36.98 -30.75
CA MET A 1 56.35 36.10 -29.62
C MET A 1 55.32 36.61 -28.60
N ARG A 2 54.10 36.08 -28.62
CA ARG A 2 53.00 36.51 -27.73
C ARG A 2 53.01 35.65 -26.43
N ILE A 3 53.30 36.30 -25.33
CA ILE A 3 53.23 35.71 -24.01
C ILE A 3 51.76 35.53 -23.65
N ILE A 4 51.26 34.29 -23.76
CA ILE A 4 49.93 33.95 -23.32
C ILE A 4 49.94 33.95 -21.78
N ASN A 5 49.14 34.83 -21.23
CA ASN A 5 49.06 35.10 -19.79
C ASN A 5 48.52 33.87 -19.05
N ARG A 6 49.43 33.05 -18.46
CA ARG A 6 49.16 31.81 -17.73
C ARG A 6 48.17 32.00 -16.56
N ASN A 7 47.97 33.23 -16.11
CA ASN A 7 47.05 33.53 -15.03
C ASN A 7 45.60 33.57 -15.48
N LEU A 8 45.35 33.96 -16.77
CA LEU A 8 43.99 33.95 -17.33
C LEU A 8 43.46 32.52 -17.47
N PHE A 9 44.34 31.57 -17.82
CA PHE A 9 43.96 30.15 -17.97
C PHE A 9 43.62 29.47 -16.63
N LYS A 10 44.33 29.85 -15.56
CA LYS A 10 44.03 29.34 -14.21
C LYS A 10 42.72 29.89 -13.67
N THR A 11 42.39 31.16 -13.94
CA THR A 11 41.15 31.78 -13.50
C THR A 11 39.94 31.20 -14.22
N VAL A 12 40.05 30.92 -15.53
CA VAL A 12 38.99 30.26 -16.32
C VAL A 12 38.76 28.81 -15.83
N LEU A 13 39.83 28.09 -15.49
CA LEU A 13 39.69 26.70 -14.99
C LEU A 13 39.04 26.62 -13.60
N ILE A 14 39.29 27.62 -12.73
CA ILE A 14 38.68 27.71 -11.40
C ILE A 14 37.19 28.07 -11.52
N VAL A 15 36.82 28.98 -12.42
CA VAL A 15 35.41 29.35 -12.65
C VAL A 15 34.63 28.19 -13.28
N PHE A 16 35.23 27.42 -14.20
CA PHE A 16 34.60 26.22 -14.74
C PHE A 16 34.49 25.08 -13.69
N GLY A 17 35.49 24.93 -12.83
CA GLY A 17 35.45 23.97 -11.74
C GLY A 17 34.37 24.27 -10.66
N ILE A 18 34.13 25.56 -10.41
CA ILE A 18 33.07 25.99 -9.45
C ILE A 18 31.68 25.82 -10.05
N ILE A 19 31.53 26.03 -11.36
CA ILE A 19 30.24 25.80 -12.04
C ILE A 19 29.88 24.32 -12.09
N PHE A 20 30.86 23.39 -12.17
CA PHE A 20 30.61 21.94 -12.10
C PHE A 20 30.34 21.44 -10.68
N LEU A 21 30.80 22.14 -9.64
CA LEU A 21 30.51 21.78 -8.23
C LEU A 21 29.21 22.42 -7.72
N ALA A 22 28.68 23.45 -8.39
CA ALA A 22 27.40 24.06 -8.07
C ALA A 22 26.20 23.33 -8.76
N GLY A 23 26.47 22.37 -9.63
CA GLY A 23 25.46 21.61 -10.38
C GLY A 23 24.97 20.33 -9.69
N CYS A 24 25.42 20.02 -8.48
CA CYS A 24 25.03 18.79 -7.76
C CYS A 24 24.50 19.02 -6.34
N SER A 25 23.82 20.14 -6.10
CA SER A 25 22.92 20.26 -4.95
C SER A 25 21.60 20.89 -5.38
N LEU A 26 20.94 20.28 -6.35
CA LEU A 26 19.51 20.23 -6.30
C LEU A 26 19.24 19.37 -5.06
N SER A 27 18.98 20.00 -3.92
CA SER A 27 18.30 19.38 -2.83
C SER A 27 16.96 18.94 -3.44
N ASP A 28 16.83 17.64 -3.79
CA ASP A 28 15.55 17.07 -4.13
C ASP A 28 14.64 17.39 -2.98
N SER A 29 13.74 18.34 -3.16
CA SER A 29 12.77 18.72 -2.14
C SER A 29 11.92 17.49 -1.85
N SER A 30 11.43 17.35 -0.64
CA SER A 30 10.51 16.25 -0.28
C SER A 30 9.34 16.17 -1.27
N SER A 31 8.85 17.31 -1.75
CA SER A 31 7.81 17.41 -2.78
C SER A 31 8.16 16.70 -4.09
N ASN A 32 9.40 16.80 -4.58
CA ASN A 32 9.83 16.12 -5.80
C ASN A 32 9.86 14.59 -5.62
N LYS A 33 10.27 14.14 -4.42
CA LYS A 33 10.30 12.70 -4.10
C LYS A 33 8.90 12.11 -4.00
N ILE A 34 7.93 12.85 -3.43
CA ILE A 34 6.52 12.45 -3.41
C ILE A 34 5.99 12.33 -4.83
N GLU A 35 6.22 13.33 -5.68
CA GLU A 35 5.78 13.33 -7.07
C GLU A 35 6.29 12.09 -7.83
N ILE A 36 7.53 11.66 -7.59
CA ILE A 36 8.08 10.43 -8.18
C ILE A 36 7.29 9.20 -7.74
N ILE A 37 6.97 9.09 -6.45
CA ILE A 37 6.20 7.97 -5.91
C ILE A 37 4.75 8.00 -6.45
N GLU A 38 4.11 9.17 -6.48
CA GLU A 38 2.76 9.37 -7.04
C GLU A 38 2.70 9.00 -8.54
N ASN A 39 3.72 9.38 -9.30
CA ASN A 39 3.83 9.02 -10.71
C ASN A 39 3.98 7.51 -10.90
N ALA A 40 4.76 6.83 -10.05
CA ALA A 40 4.89 5.37 -10.06
C ALA A 40 3.57 4.68 -9.69
N ALA A 41 2.87 5.16 -8.65
CA ALA A 41 1.56 4.65 -8.28
C ALA A 41 0.53 4.87 -9.41
N THR A 42 0.55 6.04 -10.06
CA THR A 42 -0.30 6.32 -11.22
C THR A 42 -0.01 5.35 -12.36
N LYS A 43 1.26 5.07 -12.63
CA LYS A 43 1.68 4.11 -13.66
C LYS A 43 1.16 2.70 -13.37
N ASN A 44 1.05 2.30 -12.11
CA ASN A 44 0.47 1.00 -11.74
C ASN A 44 -1.00 0.87 -12.21
N THR A 45 -1.73 1.97 -12.39
CA THR A 45 -3.09 1.92 -12.94
C THR A 45 -3.12 1.47 -14.41
N GLU A 46 -1.98 1.46 -15.10
CA GLU A 46 -1.83 1.01 -16.48
C GLU A 46 -1.57 -0.50 -16.58
N LEU A 47 -1.28 -1.18 -15.46
CA LEU A 47 -1.04 -2.61 -15.42
C LEU A 47 -2.25 -3.38 -15.95
N ASN A 48 -2.01 -4.32 -16.88
CA ASN A 48 -3.06 -5.18 -17.43
C ASN A 48 -3.29 -6.42 -16.56
N SER A 49 -2.29 -6.87 -15.86
CA SER A 49 -2.36 -8.01 -14.92
C SER A 49 -1.21 -7.93 -13.92
N ALA A 50 -1.42 -8.47 -12.74
CA ALA A 50 -0.35 -8.70 -11.79
C ALA A 50 -0.69 -9.83 -10.82
N ARG A 51 0.37 -10.36 -10.19
CA ARG A 51 0.32 -11.12 -8.94
C ARG A 51 0.80 -10.21 -7.81
N PHE A 52 0.17 -10.34 -6.67
CA PHE A 52 0.55 -9.58 -5.48
C PHE A 52 0.56 -10.47 -4.25
N GLU A 53 1.33 -10.07 -3.28
CA GLU A 53 1.35 -10.64 -1.94
C GLU A 53 1.13 -9.52 -0.93
N THR A 54 0.38 -9.81 0.13
CA THR A 54 0.24 -8.88 1.26
C THR A 54 0.60 -9.59 2.56
N SER A 55 1.03 -8.80 3.53
CA SER A 55 1.22 -9.30 4.87
C SER A 55 0.84 -8.22 5.89
N LEU A 56 0.18 -8.65 6.96
CA LEU A 56 -0.10 -7.84 8.13
C LEU A 56 0.48 -8.55 9.34
N SER A 57 1.49 -7.95 9.96
CA SER A 57 2.06 -8.43 11.20
C SER A 57 1.71 -7.49 12.35
N ARG A 58 1.30 -8.07 13.46
CA ARG A 58 1.02 -7.36 14.72
C ARG A 58 1.84 -7.99 15.83
N GLU A 59 2.53 -7.17 16.60
CA GLU A 59 3.28 -7.60 17.78
C GLU A 59 2.71 -6.91 19.02
N HIS A 60 2.41 -7.68 20.05
CA HIS A 60 1.96 -7.20 21.34
C HIS A 60 2.55 -8.06 22.47
N MET A 61 3.28 -7.43 23.38
CA MET A 61 3.89 -8.09 24.55
C MET A 61 4.77 -9.31 24.22
N GLY A 62 5.34 -9.37 23.01
CA GLY A 62 6.17 -10.49 22.53
C GLY A 62 5.38 -11.58 21.78
N ASP A 63 4.07 -11.51 21.77
CA ASP A 63 3.23 -12.34 20.89
C ASP A 63 3.14 -11.70 19.52
N GLN A 64 3.46 -12.46 18.47
CA GLN A 64 3.38 -12.03 17.09
C GLN A 64 2.24 -12.77 16.39
N TYR A 65 1.40 -12.01 15.72
CA TYR A 65 0.34 -12.49 14.85
C TYR A 65 0.59 -11.99 13.44
N THR A 66 0.54 -12.89 12.46
CA THR A 66 0.76 -12.54 11.04
C THR A 66 -0.36 -13.14 10.20
N GLU A 67 -0.98 -12.29 9.40
CA GLU A 67 -1.88 -12.65 8.32
C GLU A 67 -1.13 -12.41 7.01
N THR A 68 -1.31 -13.31 6.05
CA THR A 68 -0.77 -13.14 4.69
C THR A 68 -1.86 -13.38 3.68
N SER A 69 -1.77 -12.70 2.55
CA SER A 69 -2.58 -13.05 1.39
C SER A 69 -1.75 -13.08 0.13
N GLU A 70 -2.20 -13.85 -0.83
CA GLU A 70 -1.71 -13.85 -2.20
C GLU A 70 -2.87 -13.60 -3.15
N GLY A 71 -2.63 -12.90 -4.23
CA GLY A 71 -3.70 -12.59 -5.16
C GLY A 71 -3.20 -12.26 -6.55
N THR A 72 -4.18 -12.14 -7.44
CA THR A 72 -3.97 -11.80 -8.84
C THR A 72 -5.07 -10.87 -9.32
N PHE A 73 -4.78 -10.06 -10.34
CA PHE A 73 -5.80 -9.33 -11.05
C PHE A 73 -5.54 -9.30 -12.55
N ILE A 74 -6.62 -9.12 -13.31
CA ILE A 74 -6.62 -8.91 -14.75
C ILE A 74 -7.52 -7.72 -15.05
N LYS A 75 -6.99 -6.72 -15.75
CA LYS A 75 -7.76 -5.56 -16.21
C LYS A 75 -8.56 -5.93 -17.47
N LEU A 76 -9.85 -5.65 -17.45
CA LEU A 76 -10.75 -5.88 -18.57
C LEU A 76 -10.72 -4.71 -19.55
N ALA A 77 -11.26 -4.92 -20.75
CA ALA A 77 -11.29 -3.92 -21.82
C ALA A 77 -12.08 -2.64 -21.47
N ASP A 78 -13.04 -2.75 -20.57
CA ASP A 78 -13.84 -1.62 -20.05
C ASP A 78 -13.16 -0.85 -18.91
N GLY A 79 -11.96 -1.30 -18.49
CA GLY A 79 -11.17 -0.72 -17.40
C GLY A 79 -11.52 -1.28 -16.02
N THR A 80 -12.48 -2.17 -15.90
CA THR A 80 -12.75 -2.92 -14.67
C THR A 80 -11.74 -4.05 -14.48
N TYR A 81 -11.80 -4.75 -13.34
CA TYR A 81 -10.87 -5.81 -13.02
C TYR A 81 -11.60 -7.08 -12.63
N ASN A 82 -11.12 -8.21 -13.14
CA ASN A 82 -11.32 -9.50 -12.53
C ASN A 82 -10.14 -9.76 -11.58
N TRP A 83 -10.42 -10.28 -10.39
CA TRP A 83 -9.38 -10.51 -9.38
C TRP A 83 -9.66 -11.75 -8.54
N TYR A 84 -8.61 -12.25 -7.92
CA TYR A 84 -8.62 -13.34 -6.95
C TYR A 84 -7.68 -13.00 -5.82
N GLU A 85 -8.07 -13.34 -4.59
CA GLU A 85 -7.26 -13.20 -3.39
C GLU A 85 -7.52 -14.38 -2.46
N LYS A 86 -6.45 -14.92 -1.88
CA LYS A 86 -6.49 -15.95 -0.86
C LYS A 86 -5.83 -15.44 0.41
N ASN A 87 -6.61 -15.35 1.46
CA ASN A 87 -6.18 -14.90 2.78
C ASN A 87 -5.91 -16.10 3.67
N PHE A 88 -4.73 -16.16 4.28
CA PHE A 88 -4.31 -17.21 5.21
C PHE A 88 -4.37 -16.68 6.63
N PHE A 89 -5.19 -17.28 7.47
CA PHE A 89 -5.31 -16.95 8.90
C PHE A 89 -4.40 -17.80 9.77
N ASN A 90 -4.09 -19.01 9.31
CA ASN A 90 -3.13 -19.97 9.87
C ASN A 90 -2.84 -21.05 8.82
N ASP A 91 -2.01 -22.02 9.15
CA ASP A 91 -1.60 -23.09 8.22
C ASP A 91 -2.75 -23.95 7.68
N GLU A 92 -3.93 -23.93 8.34
CA GLU A 92 -5.07 -24.80 8.02
C GLU A 92 -6.29 -24.04 7.49
N GLN A 93 -6.39 -22.74 7.79
CA GLN A 93 -7.58 -21.96 7.49
C GLN A 93 -7.29 -20.85 6.48
N SER A 94 -8.11 -20.77 5.45
CA SER A 94 -8.04 -19.70 4.48
C SER A 94 -9.43 -19.28 3.99
N VAL A 95 -9.51 -18.04 3.49
CA VAL A 95 -10.67 -17.53 2.77
C VAL A 95 -10.18 -17.10 1.40
N GLU A 96 -10.83 -17.62 0.37
CA GLU A 96 -10.60 -17.25 -1.02
C GLU A 96 -11.75 -16.34 -1.48
N MET A 97 -11.41 -15.24 -2.14
CA MET A 97 -12.36 -14.28 -2.69
C MET A 97 -12.01 -14.04 -4.15
N THR A 98 -13.00 -13.88 -4.99
CA THR A 98 -12.79 -13.53 -6.41
C THR A 98 -13.91 -12.66 -6.93
N GLN A 99 -13.58 -11.79 -7.86
CA GLN A 99 -14.53 -11.07 -8.68
C GLN A 99 -14.34 -11.47 -10.12
N LEU A 100 -15.41 -11.97 -10.75
CA LEU A 100 -15.46 -12.36 -12.15
C LEU A 100 -16.66 -11.70 -12.79
N ASP A 101 -16.42 -10.91 -13.84
CA ASP A 101 -17.45 -10.21 -14.61
C ASP A 101 -18.44 -9.40 -13.74
N GLY A 102 -17.89 -8.75 -12.72
CA GLY A 102 -18.64 -7.89 -11.79
C GLY A 102 -19.40 -8.63 -10.69
N LYS A 103 -19.28 -9.95 -10.59
CA LYS A 103 -19.84 -10.76 -9.50
C LYS A 103 -18.74 -11.21 -8.54
N GLU A 104 -19.03 -11.14 -7.27
CA GLU A 104 -18.13 -11.57 -6.21
C GLU A 104 -18.48 -12.94 -5.66
N TYR A 105 -17.46 -13.76 -5.42
CA TYR A 105 -17.59 -15.11 -4.89
C TYR A 105 -16.62 -15.32 -3.74
N VAL A 106 -17.05 -16.15 -2.79
CA VAL A 106 -16.28 -16.50 -1.59
C VAL A 106 -16.23 -18.00 -1.43
N LYS A 107 -15.07 -18.51 -1.07
CA LYS A 107 -14.83 -19.90 -0.68
C LYS A 107 -14.10 -19.92 0.66
N VAL A 108 -14.58 -20.71 1.60
CA VAL A 108 -13.97 -20.83 2.94
C VAL A 108 -13.38 -22.22 3.10
N ASN A 109 -12.13 -22.28 3.49
CA ASN A 109 -11.44 -23.48 3.91
C ASN A 109 -11.23 -23.43 5.44
N ASN A 110 -11.92 -24.32 6.16
CA ASN A 110 -11.85 -24.40 7.62
C ASN A 110 -10.84 -25.45 8.14
N GLY A 111 -9.98 -25.99 7.28
CA GLY A 111 -9.15 -27.14 7.60
C GLY A 111 -9.97 -28.46 7.61
N GLU A 112 -9.35 -29.57 8.05
CA GLU A 112 -9.99 -30.88 8.22
C GLU A 112 -10.85 -31.37 7.03
N ASN A 113 -10.42 -31.14 5.78
CA ASN A 113 -11.11 -31.57 4.56
C ASN A 113 -12.50 -30.93 4.32
N SER A 114 -12.80 -29.78 4.90
CA SER A 114 -14.08 -29.08 4.72
C SER A 114 -13.91 -27.80 3.89
N GLU A 115 -13.58 -27.95 2.61
CA GLU A 115 -13.69 -26.84 1.67
C GLU A 115 -15.17 -26.60 1.35
N SER A 116 -15.64 -25.36 1.49
CA SER A 116 -16.95 -24.98 0.96
C SER A 116 -16.86 -24.81 -0.57
N PRO A 117 -17.96 -25.05 -1.31
CA PRO A 117 -18.01 -24.60 -2.71
C PRO A 117 -17.96 -23.06 -2.77
N TRP A 118 -17.65 -22.52 -3.95
CA TRP A 118 -17.80 -21.09 -4.21
C TRP A 118 -19.25 -20.66 -4.01
N GLY A 119 -19.46 -19.62 -3.20
CA GLY A 119 -20.75 -18.97 -2.97
C GLY A 119 -20.75 -17.54 -3.51
N GLU A 120 -21.79 -17.14 -4.25
CA GLU A 120 -21.97 -15.75 -4.64
C GLU A 120 -22.16 -14.90 -3.37
N SER A 121 -21.41 -13.79 -3.26
CA SER A 121 -21.47 -12.88 -2.11
C SER A 121 -22.23 -11.62 -2.49
N GLU A 122 -23.31 -11.33 -1.76
CA GLU A 122 -24.04 -10.07 -1.91
C GLU A 122 -23.43 -8.91 -1.10
N THR A 123 -22.45 -9.18 -0.24
CA THR A 123 -22.02 -8.24 0.81
C THR A 123 -20.57 -7.77 0.72
N LEU A 124 -19.73 -8.44 -0.08
CA LEU A 124 -18.34 -8.05 -0.23
C LEU A 124 -18.19 -7.06 -1.39
N GLN A 125 -18.54 -5.81 -1.16
CA GLN A 125 -18.09 -4.71 -2.03
C GLN A 125 -16.65 -4.31 -1.67
N THR A 126 -15.77 -5.27 -1.49
CA THR A 126 -14.34 -5.01 -1.50
C THR A 126 -13.92 -4.86 -2.95
N SER A 127 -14.04 -3.64 -3.46
CA SER A 127 -13.48 -3.38 -4.78
C SER A 127 -11.97 -3.63 -4.71
N LEU A 128 -11.40 -4.30 -5.71
CA LEU A 128 -9.94 -4.38 -5.90
C LEU A 128 -9.30 -2.99 -5.72
N SER A 129 -10.05 -1.90 -6.01
CA SER A 129 -9.64 -0.53 -5.75
C SER A 129 -9.24 -0.28 -4.30
N ASP A 130 -9.81 -0.96 -3.31
CA ASP A 130 -9.44 -0.75 -1.90
C ASP A 130 -8.15 -1.48 -1.54
N VAL A 131 -7.93 -2.68 -2.07
CA VAL A 131 -6.67 -3.43 -1.94
C VAL A 131 -5.57 -2.73 -2.74
N LEU A 132 -5.85 -2.32 -3.98
CA LEU A 132 -4.88 -1.65 -4.85
C LEU A 132 -4.69 -0.16 -4.52
N ARG A 133 -5.58 0.48 -3.77
CA ARG A 133 -5.39 1.88 -3.34
C ARG A 133 -4.10 2.08 -2.57
N SER A 134 -3.66 1.10 -1.79
CA SER A 134 -2.37 1.15 -1.11
C SER A 134 -1.18 1.04 -2.07
N LEU A 135 -1.34 0.42 -3.25
CA LEU A 135 -0.32 0.37 -4.32
C LEU A 135 -0.50 1.46 -5.38
N PHE A 136 -1.71 1.99 -5.53
CA PHE A 136 -2.07 2.93 -6.60
C PHE A 136 -2.48 4.30 -6.07
N GLY A 137 -2.67 4.44 -4.76
CA GLY A 137 -3.10 5.68 -4.14
C GLY A 137 -2.18 6.09 -3.00
N ILE A 138 -1.30 7.03 -3.28
CA ILE A 138 -0.48 7.64 -2.24
C ILE A 138 -1.21 8.88 -1.77
N ASN A 139 -1.64 8.85 -0.52
CA ASN A 139 -2.30 9.99 0.10
C ASN A 139 -1.32 10.67 1.08
N LEU A 140 -0.22 11.22 0.53
CA LEU A 140 0.76 12.00 1.27
C LEU A 140 0.70 13.46 0.84
N VAL A 141 0.76 14.37 1.79
CA VAL A 141 0.97 15.79 1.53
C VAL A 141 2.28 16.23 2.19
N GLU A 142 2.87 17.31 1.74
CA GLU A 142 4.17 17.78 2.25
C GLU A 142 4.18 17.96 3.79
N ALA A 143 3.07 18.39 4.36
CA ALA A 143 2.91 18.55 5.81
C ALA A 143 2.95 17.22 6.60
N ASP A 144 2.76 16.09 5.93
CA ASP A 144 2.81 14.76 6.54
C ASP A 144 4.24 14.24 6.73
N ILE A 145 5.23 14.90 6.13
CA ILE A 145 6.59 14.38 5.99
C ILE A 145 7.53 15.06 6.97
N ASP A 146 8.24 14.26 7.76
CA ASP A 146 9.34 14.69 8.59
C ASP A 146 10.68 14.52 7.83
N GLU A 147 10.94 13.31 7.30
CA GLU A 147 12.16 12.98 6.59
C GLU A 147 11.90 12.04 5.41
N VAL A 148 12.64 12.20 4.33
CA VAL A 148 12.68 11.26 3.19
C VAL A 148 14.10 10.83 2.92
N SER A 149 14.41 9.55 3.13
CA SER A 149 15.65 8.94 2.68
C SER A 149 15.45 8.15 1.39
N VAL A 150 16.48 8.13 0.54
CA VAL A 150 16.45 7.45 -0.77
C VAL A 150 17.66 6.54 -0.85
N HIS A 151 17.42 5.28 -1.22
CA HIS A 151 18.44 4.29 -1.47
C HIS A 151 18.23 3.67 -2.85
N THR A 152 19.20 3.83 -3.76
CA THR A 152 19.13 3.31 -5.13
C THR A 152 20.01 2.08 -5.25
N GLU A 153 19.43 0.99 -5.73
CA GLU A 153 20.07 -0.26 -6.12
C GLU A 153 20.12 -0.37 -7.66
N THR A 154 20.63 -1.48 -8.18
CA THR A 154 20.81 -1.65 -9.63
C THR A 154 19.50 -1.66 -10.41
N ASP A 155 18.43 -2.20 -9.81
CA ASP A 155 17.14 -2.48 -10.46
C ASP A 155 15.95 -1.80 -9.80
N LYS A 156 16.15 -1.16 -8.64
CA LYS A 156 15.09 -0.48 -7.90
C LYS A 156 15.61 0.70 -7.09
N THR A 157 14.70 1.60 -6.76
CA THR A 157 14.93 2.73 -5.83
C THR A 157 13.94 2.64 -4.69
N ARG A 158 14.46 2.66 -3.47
CA ARG A 158 13.67 2.64 -2.23
C ARG A 158 13.58 4.04 -1.65
N TYR A 159 12.36 4.46 -1.36
CA TYR A 159 12.04 5.69 -0.65
C TYR A 159 11.51 5.33 0.73
N THR A 160 12.17 5.80 1.78
CA THR A 160 11.69 5.63 3.16
C THR A 160 11.31 7.00 3.71
N ILE A 161 10.05 7.11 4.13
CA ILE A 161 9.42 8.34 4.61
C ILE A 161 9.08 8.15 6.08
N THR A 162 9.71 8.95 6.93
CA THR A 162 9.25 9.13 8.32
C THR A 162 8.20 10.21 8.31
N THR A 163 7.03 9.94 8.88
CA THR A 163 5.93 10.90 8.85
C THR A 163 5.88 11.72 10.13
N THR A 164 5.36 12.95 10.00
CA THR A 164 4.93 13.75 11.14
C THR A 164 3.68 13.13 11.79
N THR A 165 3.27 13.63 12.95
CA THR A 165 2.01 13.23 13.61
C THR A 165 0.76 13.62 12.81
N ASN A 166 0.87 14.52 11.82
CA ASN A 166 -0.26 14.94 10.98
C ASN A 166 -0.79 13.80 10.11
N TYR A 167 0.11 12.98 9.55
CA TYR A 167 -0.27 11.85 8.66
C TYR A 167 -1.22 10.86 9.35
N PRO A 168 -0.83 10.21 10.46
CA PRO A 168 -1.69 9.24 11.11
C PRO A 168 -2.98 9.86 11.68
N GLU A 169 -2.95 11.09 12.17
CA GLU A 169 -4.16 11.75 12.66
C GLU A 169 -5.13 12.07 11.50
N ARG A 170 -4.62 12.46 10.34
CA ARG A 170 -5.44 12.67 9.15
C ARG A 170 -6.06 11.37 8.66
N ILE A 171 -5.27 10.30 8.49
CA ILE A 171 -5.76 8.98 8.07
C ILE A 171 -6.78 8.44 9.08
N LYS A 172 -6.52 8.57 10.38
CA LYS A 172 -7.46 8.22 11.44
C LYS A 172 -8.78 8.96 11.30
N SER A 173 -8.74 10.27 11.07
CA SER A 173 -9.93 11.09 10.89
C SER A 173 -10.74 10.69 9.66
N GLU A 174 -10.09 10.46 8.52
CA GLU A 174 -10.72 10.01 7.28
C GLU A 174 -11.37 8.62 7.47
N THR A 175 -10.66 7.69 8.11
CA THR A 175 -11.18 6.35 8.42
C THR A 175 -12.40 6.41 9.33
N LEU A 176 -12.35 7.21 10.39
CA LEU A 176 -13.49 7.38 11.31
C LEU A 176 -14.71 7.96 10.60
N GLN A 177 -14.53 8.97 9.73
CA GLN A 177 -15.61 9.53 8.94
C GLN A 177 -16.25 8.49 8.01
N ALA A 178 -15.44 7.67 7.32
CA ALA A 178 -15.94 6.61 6.45
C ALA A 178 -16.73 5.54 7.23
N LEU A 179 -16.19 5.08 8.36
CA LEU A 179 -16.86 4.08 9.21
C LEU A 179 -18.14 4.62 9.84
N GLN A 180 -18.15 5.85 10.31
CA GLN A 180 -19.35 6.49 10.87
C GLN A 180 -20.45 6.62 9.81
N LYS A 181 -20.09 7.05 8.58
CA LYS A 181 -21.03 7.10 7.46
C LYS A 181 -21.62 5.72 7.17
N ARG A 182 -20.76 4.69 7.08
CA ARG A 182 -21.22 3.30 6.83
C ARG A 182 -22.10 2.77 7.97
N LEU A 183 -21.77 3.09 9.21
CA LEU A 183 -22.60 2.74 10.37
C LEU A 183 -24.01 3.31 10.29
N GLU A 184 -24.16 4.59 9.87
CA GLU A 184 -25.47 5.21 9.68
C GLU A 184 -26.26 4.56 8.54
N GLU A 185 -25.61 4.18 7.43
CA GLU A 185 -26.23 3.43 6.33
C GLU A 185 -26.76 2.08 6.84
N LEU A 186 -25.94 1.30 7.55
CA LEU A 186 -26.34 -0.02 8.10
C LEU A 186 -27.50 0.09 9.10
N LYS A 187 -27.55 1.14 9.91
CA LYS A 187 -28.67 1.39 10.81
C LYS A 187 -29.98 1.67 10.04
N GLN A 188 -29.91 2.35 8.90
CA GLN A 188 -31.06 2.61 8.04
C GLN A 188 -31.53 1.34 7.29
N GLU A 189 -30.61 0.46 6.91
CA GLU A 189 -30.87 -0.80 6.22
C GLU A 189 -31.45 -1.90 7.14
N ASN A 190 -31.65 -1.63 8.42
CA ASN A 190 -32.07 -2.61 9.44
C ASN A 190 -31.13 -3.84 9.50
N THR A 191 -29.84 -3.64 9.29
CA THR A 191 -28.83 -4.68 9.36
C THR A 191 -28.80 -5.37 10.73
N GLN A 192 -28.30 -6.60 10.80
CA GLN A 192 -28.20 -7.40 12.03
C GLN A 192 -27.47 -6.61 13.13
N LYS A 193 -28.03 -6.65 14.33
CA LYS A 193 -27.55 -5.87 15.49
C LYS A 193 -26.09 -6.16 15.85
N GLU A 194 -25.68 -7.41 15.69
CA GLU A 194 -24.32 -7.88 15.96
C GLU A 194 -23.29 -7.18 15.05
N PHE A 195 -23.65 -6.95 13.78
CA PHE A 195 -22.80 -6.26 12.82
C PHE A 195 -22.64 -4.77 13.17
N ILE A 196 -23.74 -4.12 13.56
CA ILE A 196 -23.74 -2.73 14.04
C ILE A 196 -22.85 -2.59 15.28
N GLN A 197 -22.98 -3.50 16.25
CA GLN A 197 -22.17 -3.49 17.48
C GLN A 197 -20.68 -3.74 17.18
N GLY A 198 -20.35 -4.61 16.23
CA GLY A 198 -18.97 -4.83 15.79
C GLY A 198 -18.36 -3.58 15.21
N MET A 199 -19.09 -2.85 14.36
CA MET A 199 -18.62 -1.60 13.78
C MET A 199 -18.48 -0.47 14.82
N GLU A 200 -19.41 -0.35 15.77
CA GLU A 200 -19.30 0.59 16.88
C GLU A 200 -18.05 0.32 17.73
N ALA A 201 -17.76 -0.96 18.02
CA ALA A 201 -16.54 -1.35 18.73
C ALA A 201 -15.26 -1.02 17.94
N GLN A 202 -15.28 -1.21 16.62
CA GLN A 202 -14.15 -0.84 15.76
C GLN A 202 -13.91 0.67 15.75
N ILE A 203 -14.96 1.48 15.63
CA ILE A 203 -14.87 2.94 15.71
C ILE A 203 -14.25 3.36 17.05
N GLN A 204 -14.76 2.82 18.17
CA GLN A 204 -14.22 3.12 19.49
C GLN A 204 -12.74 2.75 19.61
N LEU A 205 -12.34 1.58 19.09
CA LEU A 205 -10.94 1.15 19.12
C LEU A 205 -10.03 2.13 18.38
N ILE A 206 -10.46 2.59 17.19
CA ILE A 206 -9.70 3.57 16.40
C ILE A 206 -9.62 4.92 17.12
N GLU A 207 -10.72 5.39 17.70
CA GLU A 207 -10.74 6.64 18.48
C GLU A 207 -9.76 6.62 19.66
N GLU A 208 -9.63 5.48 20.34
CA GLU A 208 -8.75 5.29 21.49
C GLU A 208 -7.29 5.01 21.11
N THR A 209 -6.99 4.78 19.83
CA THR A 209 -5.65 4.52 19.34
C THR A 209 -4.88 5.83 19.13
N GLN A 210 -3.64 5.87 19.63
CA GLN A 210 -2.68 6.95 19.43
C GLN A 210 -1.46 6.42 18.68
N TYR A 211 -1.08 7.07 17.59
CA TYR A 211 0.09 6.73 16.79
C TYR A 211 1.32 7.45 17.34
N LEU A 212 2.40 6.70 17.56
CA LEU A 212 3.65 7.19 18.13
C LEU A 212 4.75 7.34 17.07
N GLU A 213 4.82 6.39 16.15
CA GLU A 213 5.79 6.37 15.06
C GLU A 213 5.13 5.80 13.80
N ASN A 214 5.47 6.37 12.65
CA ASN A 214 4.97 5.89 11.38
C ASN A 214 6.05 6.04 10.31
N ILE A 215 6.32 4.93 9.61
CA ILE A 215 7.30 4.86 8.54
C ILE A 215 6.65 4.21 7.33
N LEU A 216 6.75 4.88 6.19
CA LEU A 216 6.31 4.39 4.90
C LEU A 216 7.54 4.07 4.05
N THR A 217 7.54 2.93 3.40
CA THR A 217 8.60 2.56 2.46
C THR A 217 7.97 2.18 1.13
N TYR A 218 8.50 2.73 0.06
CA TYR A 218 8.08 2.49 -1.32
C TYR A 218 9.29 2.03 -2.12
N GLU A 219 9.13 0.99 -2.93
CA GLU A 219 10.16 0.56 -3.90
C GLU A 219 9.63 0.73 -5.32
N ILE A 220 10.41 1.41 -6.14
CA ILE A 220 10.11 1.67 -7.55
C ILE A 220 11.17 0.97 -8.38
N ASP A 221 10.74 0.13 -9.32
CA ASP A 221 11.66 -0.58 -10.22
C ASP A 221 12.25 0.35 -11.30
N LYS A 222 13.19 -0.20 -12.08
CA LYS A 222 13.83 0.52 -13.20
C LYS A 222 12.86 0.92 -14.32
N GLU A 223 11.71 0.29 -14.40
CA GLU A 223 10.66 0.57 -15.37
C GLU A 223 9.70 1.64 -14.86
N GLY A 224 9.83 2.04 -13.58
CA GLY A 224 9.05 3.09 -12.93
C GLY A 224 7.72 2.61 -12.35
N TYR A 225 7.55 1.31 -12.13
CA TYR A 225 6.41 0.76 -11.40
C TYR A 225 6.69 0.72 -9.90
N LEU A 226 5.68 1.03 -9.10
CA LEU A 226 5.70 0.81 -7.66
C LEU A 226 5.50 -0.67 -7.39
N THR A 227 6.56 -1.37 -6.98
CA THR A 227 6.54 -2.82 -6.78
C THR A 227 6.32 -3.24 -5.34
N ASP A 228 6.74 -2.41 -4.38
CA ASP A 228 6.63 -2.73 -2.97
C ASP A 228 6.19 -1.53 -2.15
N PHE A 229 5.33 -1.80 -1.19
CA PHE A 229 4.90 -0.86 -0.17
C PHE A 229 5.01 -1.50 1.21
N THR A 230 5.56 -0.78 2.18
CA THR A 230 5.55 -1.18 3.59
C THR A 230 5.15 0.00 4.46
N TYR A 231 4.20 -0.24 5.34
CA TYR A 231 3.80 0.67 6.40
C TYR A 231 4.15 0.06 7.76
N LYS A 232 4.94 0.77 8.56
CA LYS A 232 5.25 0.40 9.94
C LYS A 232 4.68 1.46 10.86
N ALA A 233 3.97 1.03 11.89
CA ALA A 233 3.46 1.92 12.90
C ALA A 233 3.64 1.34 14.29
N THR A 234 4.01 2.20 15.23
CA THR A 234 3.92 1.92 16.66
C THR A 234 2.72 2.68 17.21
N VAL A 235 1.81 1.99 17.86
CA VAL A 235 0.61 2.59 18.41
C VAL A 235 0.45 2.27 19.90
N SER A 236 -0.19 3.15 20.63
CA SER A 236 -0.65 2.90 21.99
C SER A 236 -2.15 3.02 22.09
N GLN A 237 -2.75 2.27 22.99
CA GLN A 237 -4.15 2.38 23.34
C GLN A 237 -4.31 3.07 24.70
N LYS A 238 -5.49 3.60 24.95
CA LYS A 238 -5.84 4.28 26.19
C LYS A 238 -5.61 3.45 27.47
N ASN A 239 -5.68 2.12 27.35
CA ASN A 239 -5.39 1.16 28.43
C ASN A 239 -3.89 0.97 28.69
N GLY A 240 -3.00 1.65 27.95
CA GLY A 240 -1.55 1.54 28.04
C GLY A 240 -0.94 0.39 27.26
N ALA A 241 -1.71 -0.35 26.48
CA ALA A 241 -1.17 -1.39 25.60
C ALA A 241 -0.43 -0.76 24.40
N TYR A 242 0.69 -1.38 24.00
CA TYR A 242 1.51 -0.99 22.86
C TYR A 242 1.47 -2.09 21.81
N PHE A 243 1.36 -1.68 20.54
CA PHE A 243 1.35 -2.60 19.41
C PHE A 243 2.29 -2.07 18.33
N ASN A 244 3.03 -2.97 17.70
CA ASN A 244 3.75 -2.70 16.47
C ASN A 244 2.97 -3.34 15.32
N PHE A 245 2.71 -2.56 14.28
CA PHE A 245 2.08 -3.02 13.06
C PHE A 245 3.06 -2.91 11.91
N ILE A 246 3.10 -3.95 11.08
CA ILE A 246 3.79 -3.92 9.80
C ILE A 246 2.81 -4.43 8.76
N THR A 247 2.42 -3.57 7.83
CA THR A 247 1.67 -3.97 6.65
C THR A 247 2.57 -3.86 5.46
N SER A 248 2.65 -4.89 4.65
CA SER A 248 3.40 -4.85 3.39
C SER A 248 2.56 -5.38 2.24
N MET A 249 2.87 -4.91 1.04
CA MET A 249 2.32 -5.37 -0.20
C MET A 249 3.40 -5.35 -1.26
N SER A 250 3.49 -6.42 -2.07
CA SER A 250 4.46 -6.57 -3.13
C SER A 250 3.79 -7.04 -4.41
N LEU A 251 4.16 -6.44 -5.54
CA LEU A 251 3.86 -6.98 -6.86
C LEU A 251 4.97 -7.97 -7.24
N THR A 252 4.63 -9.25 -7.36
CA THR A 252 5.62 -10.29 -7.65
C THR A 252 5.83 -10.49 -9.15
N GLU A 253 4.78 -10.35 -9.94
CA GLU A 253 4.79 -10.42 -11.40
C GLU A 253 3.73 -9.46 -11.96
N TYR A 254 4.00 -8.84 -13.11
CA TYR A 254 3.04 -7.94 -13.75
C TYR A 254 3.16 -7.93 -15.27
N ASN A 255 2.09 -7.44 -15.96
CA ASN A 255 1.95 -7.43 -17.41
C ASN A 255 2.19 -8.80 -18.05
N LEU A 256 1.61 -9.85 -17.44
CA LEU A 256 1.77 -11.23 -17.84
C LEU A 256 1.18 -11.45 -19.26
N SER A 257 1.92 -12.16 -20.11
CA SER A 257 1.49 -12.47 -21.47
C SER A 257 0.42 -13.57 -21.54
N ASP A 258 0.39 -14.46 -20.55
CA ASP A 258 -0.65 -15.48 -20.37
C ASP A 258 -1.35 -15.29 -19.04
N THR A 259 -2.61 -14.93 -19.10
CA THR A 259 -3.47 -14.68 -17.95
C THR A 259 -4.51 -15.77 -17.71
N SER A 260 -4.55 -16.81 -18.55
CA SER A 260 -5.60 -17.84 -18.54
C SER A 260 -5.67 -18.66 -17.25
N HIS A 261 -4.58 -18.67 -16.48
CA HIS A 261 -4.44 -19.44 -15.24
C HIS A 261 -4.42 -18.57 -13.96
N LEU A 262 -4.64 -17.26 -14.10
CA LEU A 262 -4.53 -16.34 -12.96
C LEU A 262 -5.78 -16.32 -12.08
N LEU A 263 -6.92 -16.70 -12.63
CA LEU A 263 -8.20 -16.67 -11.91
C LEU A 263 -8.72 -18.08 -11.71
N PRO A 264 -9.42 -18.37 -10.61
CA PRO A 264 -10.01 -19.68 -10.37
C PRO A 264 -11.19 -19.94 -11.30
N SER A 265 -11.49 -21.23 -11.54
CA SER A 265 -12.80 -21.64 -12.06
C SER A 265 -13.80 -21.69 -10.92
N ILE A 266 -14.96 -21.06 -11.07
CA ILE A 266 -16.05 -21.10 -10.08
C ILE A 266 -16.98 -22.31 -10.27
N ASP A 267 -16.83 -23.05 -11.34
CA ASP A 267 -17.66 -24.25 -11.63
C ASP A 267 -17.10 -25.53 -10.98
N ASP A 268 -15.97 -25.43 -10.34
CA ASP A 268 -15.29 -26.46 -9.55
C ASP A 268 -15.55 -26.21 -8.05
#